data_257a22030e5757805e447ecb630b6071
#
_entry.id   257a22030e5757805e447ecb630b6071
#
_cell.length_a   1.000
_cell.length_b   1.000
_cell.length_c   1.000
_cell.angle_alpha   90.00
_cell.angle_beta   90.00
_cell.angle_gamma   90.00
#
_symmetry.space_group_name_H-M   'P 1'
#
loop_
_entity.id
_entity.type
_entity.pdbx_description
1 polymer ?
#
loop_
_entity_poly.entity_id
_entity_poly.type
_entity_poly.pdbx_seq_one_letter_code
_entity_poly.pdbx_strand_id
1 'polypeptide(L)'
;MWGIGLVLNMREKLFTKLYVSRIAIVILAILVLGTPVFVKGIDFVKGVEPYHNQRLADLVGGINIPDSDPLSFGSRTFFYSVGTPFLLHYIEKIFPANIVLNLLPFILGVLFVILCFFILKKYQIEERLILIASTVLIFSPPFIYTFTVFNSFTVPVFLNILAISLLLTDKKILNAIAVILFLLMPFFGYIHAIFSLLFLILYDLRRHTSFIKIVVLCIFSLLVLVYLKQFDQFSLTYLIYERDLLLRIVSEFGGNFGISIFSVFLIFFGLRHLWKSKYAYSQIYSSLIVLFFIFLINQKASIYLTLIMSPVIALGLIELHNAKWESGVIKNLTLILLISGLIFSGLGFVAKIPQLPPSQEMIESLQFIRDSSNLNDVIFSHQTNGVLINSIALRKNVLDENFMYAPQLKERVNDANSLFHSRDFEVTKSILQKYNIGYVYITPDMKNGLVWNEPEEGLLFVLKFSGDNFREVYSQEGIEVWRVNF
;
A
#
# COMPACT_ATOMS: atom_id res chain seq x y z
N MET A 1 0.93 3.36 59.49
CA MET A 1 0.64 4.45 58.51
C MET A 1 1.75 4.66 57.46
N TRP A 2 3.01 4.29 57.69
CA TRP A 2 4.13 4.51 56.72
C TRP A 2 4.12 3.59 55.46
N GLY A 3 3.53 2.41 55.54
CA GLY A 3 3.49 1.48 54.40
C GLY A 3 2.50 1.84 53.30
N ILE A 4 1.39 2.50 53.64
CA ILE A 4 0.36 2.86 52.63
C ILE A 4 0.81 4.04 51.76
N GLY A 5 1.52 5.02 52.35
CA GLY A 5 2.07 6.17 51.62
C GLY A 5 3.15 5.76 50.61
N LEU A 6 3.97 4.75 50.92
CA LEU A 6 5.01 4.26 50.02
C LEU A 6 4.41 3.49 48.83
N VAL A 7 3.37 2.70 49.05
CA VAL A 7 2.63 1.96 48.02
C VAL A 7 1.85 2.90 47.10
N LEU A 8 1.23 3.94 47.66
CA LEU A 8 0.55 4.97 46.85
C LEU A 8 1.53 5.76 46.00
N ASN A 9 2.67 6.18 46.56
CA ASN A 9 3.72 6.91 45.84
C ASN A 9 4.39 6.04 44.76
N MET A 10 4.57 4.73 44.94
CA MET A 10 5.03 3.80 43.95
C MET A 10 3.97 3.59 42.83
N ARG A 11 2.69 3.49 43.17
CA ARG A 11 1.60 3.40 42.19
C ARG A 11 1.50 4.68 41.35
N GLU A 12 1.52 5.87 41.97
CA GLU A 12 1.51 7.14 41.23
C GLU A 12 2.72 7.29 40.32
N LYS A 13 3.93 6.96 40.76
CA LYS A 13 5.12 6.97 39.93
C LYS A 13 5.03 5.96 38.77
N LEU A 14 4.46 4.79 38.99
CA LEU A 14 4.24 3.78 37.96
C LEU A 14 3.20 4.25 36.93
N PHE A 15 2.08 4.81 37.40
CA PHE A 15 1.03 5.38 36.56
C PHE A 15 1.56 6.54 35.70
N THR A 16 2.33 7.45 36.31
CA THR A 16 2.93 8.59 35.57
C THR A 16 3.92 8.09 34.51
N LYS A 17 4.78 7.12 34.84
CA LYS A 17 5.75 6.54 33.92
C LYS A 17 5.05 5.82 32.72
N LEU A 18 3.97 5.11 33.00
CA LEU A 18 3.17 4.41 31.95
C LEU A 18 2.41 5.39 31.07
N TYR A 19 1.86 6.46 31.65
CA TYR A 19 1.17 7.50 30.88
C TYR A 19 2.14 8.25 29.94
N VAL A 20 3.32 8.61 30.44
CA VAL A 20 4.37 9.26 29.65
C VAL A 20 4.84 8.37 28.50
N SER A 21 4.99 7.05 28.71
CA SER A 21 5.41 6.15 27.61
C SER A 21 4.35 6.00 26.52
N ARG A 22 3.06 6.06 26.83
CA ARG A 22 1.98 6.05 25.84
C ARG A 22 1.97 7.32 24.99
N ILE A 23 2.13 8.48 25.62
CA ILE A 23 2.24 9.76 24.91
C ILE A 23 3.47 9.73 23.99
N ALA A 24 4.60 9.21 24.48
CA ALA A 24 5.82 9.10 23.68
C ALA A 24 5.63 8.28 22.39
N ILE A 25 4.84 7.19 22.43
CA ILE A 25 4.52 6.41 21.23
C ILE A 25 3.64 7.19 20.25
N VAL A 26 2.64 7.93 20.74
CA VAL A 26 1.81 8.77 19.87
C VAL A 26 2.66 9.89 19.24
N ILE A 27 3.55 10.52 20.01
CA ILE A 27 4.50 11.51 19.47
C ILE A 27 5.43 10.87 18.45
N LEU A 28 5.94 9.66 18.69
CA LEU A 28 6.76 8.93 17.75
C LEU A 28 6.00 8.66 16.44
N ALA A 29 4.74 8.24 16.50
CA ALA A 29 3.91 8.05 15.32
C ALA A 29 3.71 9.37 14.56
N ILE A 30 3.45 10.48 15.26
CA ILE A 30 3.34 11.81 14.64
C ILE A 30 4.63 12.21 13.96
N LEU A 31 5.79 11.99 14.57
CA LEU A 31 7.09 12.31 13.98
C LEU A 31 7.39 11.47 12.74
N VAL A 32 7.22 10.15 12.83
CA VAL A 32 7.54 9.23 11.72
C VAL A 32 6.61 9.45 10.53
N LEU A 33 5.29 9.51 10.76
CA LEU A 33 4.30 9.68 9.68
C LEU A 33 4.23 11.14 9.19
N GLY A 34 4.49 12.11 10.04
CA GLY A 34 4.45 13.54 9.68
C GLY A 34 5.66 14.00 8.87
N THR A 35 6.84 13.39 9.07
CA THR A 35 8.08 13.81 8.39
C THR A 35 7.92 13.97 6.87
N PRO A 36 7.36 13.03 6.09
CA PRO A 36 7.20 13.20 4.65
C PRO A 36 6.29 14.38 4.27
N VAL A 37 5.28 14.66 5.09
CA VAL A 37 4.36 15.79 4.87
C VAL A 37 5.06 17.12 5.13
N PHE A 38 5.85 17.22 6.21
CA PHE A 38 6.56 18.45 6.55
C PHE A 38 7.72 18.76 5.62
N VAL A 39 8.41 17.73 5.07
CA VAL A 39 9.57 17.93 4.18
C VAL A 39 9.16 18.49 2.82
N LYS A 40 8.08 18.01 2.20
CA LYS A 40 7.63 18.42 0.86
C LYS A 40 6.48 19.44 0.88
N GLY A 41 5.89 19.69 2.04
CA GLY A 41 4.68 20.51 2.16
C GLY A 41 3.40 19.77 1.86
N ILE A 42 2.26 20.41 2.15
CA ILE A 42 0.92 19.84 2.00
C ILE A 42 0.43 19.89 0.55
N ASP A 43 0.98 20.81 -0.25
CA ASP A 43 0.52 21.04 -1.61
C ASP A 43 1.00 19.98 -2.61
N PHE A 44 2.09 19.31 -2.29
CA PHE A 44 2.66 18.27 -3.14
C PHE A 44 2.18 16.87 -2.76
N VAL A 45 1.38 16.26 -3.62
CA VAL A 45 0.88 14.89 -3.44
C VAL A 45 1.93 13.88 -3.87
N LYS A 46 2.24 12.91 -3.01
CA LYS A 46 3.31 11.92 -3.17
C LYS A 46 2.76 10.57 -3.61
N GLY A 47 3.48 9.91 -4.50
CA GLY A 47 3.12 8.58 -5.00
C GLY A 47 2.11 8.62 -6.15
N VAL A 48 2.04 7.54 -6.88
CA VAL A 48 1.16 7.37 -8.05
C VAL A 48 -0.30 7.09 -7.63
N GLU A 49 -0.47 6.35 -6.52
CA GLU A 49 -1.80 5.89 -6.08
C GLU A 49 -2.79 7.00 -5.69
N PRO A 50 -2.37 8.13 -5.08
CA PRO A 50 -3.31 9.22 -4.80
C PRO A 50 -3.97 9.77 -6.04
N TYR A 51 -3.20 10.02 -7.12
CA TYR A 51 -3.73 10.50 -8.41
C TYR A 51 -4.67 9.48 -9.05
N HIS A 52 -4.33 8.20 -8.95
CA HIS A 52 -5.21 7.13 -9.41
C HIS A 52 -6.54 7.11 -8.66
N ASN A 53 -6.51 7.17 -7.32
CA ASN A 53 -7.73 7.18 -6.50
C ASN A 53 -8.57 8.44 -6.74
N GLN A 54 -7.93 9.60 -6.97
CA GLN A 54 -8.62 10.84 -7.32
C GLN A 54 -9.34 10.71 -8.66
N ARG A 55 -8.66 10.21 -9.71
CA ARG A 55 -9.29 9.91 -11.00
C ARG A 55 -10.48 8.96 -10.86
N LEU A 56 -10.32 7.90 -10.04
CA LEU A 56 -11.43 6.97 -9.79
C LEU A 56 -12.56 7.62 -9.01
N ALA A 57 -12.26 8.56 -8.09
CA ALA A 57 -13.27 9.32 -7.36
C ALA A 57 -14.13 10.20 -8.30
N ASP A 58 -13.50 10.84 -9.28
CA ASP A 58 -14.20 11.58 -10.33
C ASP A 58 -15.07 10.66 -11.21
N LEU A 59 -14.54 9.48 -11.54
CA LEU A 59 -15.23 8.52 -12.40
C LEU A 59 -16.46 7.86 -11.71
N VAL A 60 -16.36 7.59 -10.40
CA VAL A 60 -17.39 6.93 -9.58
C VAL A 60 -18.32 7.95 -8.91
N GLY A 61 -18.08 9.24 -9.05
CA GLY A 61 -18.78 10.34 -8.36
C GLY A 61 -20.28 10.48 -8.65
N GLY A 62 -20.80 9.74 -9.65
CA GLY A 62 -22.21 9.40 -9.78
C GLY A 62 -22.47 7.99 -9.23
N ILE A 63 -23.72 7.64 -8.96
CA ILE A 63 -24.16 6.31 -8.50
C ILE A 63 -23.88 5.23 -9.56
N ASN A 64 -23.54 5.62 -10.80
CA ASN A 64 -23.28 4.70 -11.89
C ASN A 64 -21.79 4.31 -11.94
N ILE A 65 -21.52 3.09 -11.51
CA ILE A 65 -20.20 2.49 -11.70
C ILE A 65 -20.06 2.15 -13.19
N PRO A 66 -19.03 2.64 -13.89
CA PRO A 66 -18.84 2.34 -15.31
C PRO A 66 -18.52 0.85 -15.52
N ASP A 67 -19.03 0.28 -16.61
CA ASP A 67 -18.74 -1.12 -16.97
C ASP A 67 -17.27 -1.29 -17.43
N SER A 68 -16.64 -0.24 -17.93
CA SER A 68 -15.27 -0.27 -18.43
C SER A 68 -14.49 1.01 -18.11
N ASP A 69 -13.16 0.89 -18.02
CA ASP A 69 -12.25 2.02 -17.91
C ASP A 69 -11.95 2.61 -19.30
N PRO A 70 -12.46 3.82 -19.63
CA PRO A 70 -12.34 4.40 -20.96
C PRO A 70 -10.91 4.82 -21.32
N LEU A 71 -10.02 4.99 -20.33
CA LEU A 71 -8.64 5.43 -20.55
C LEU A 71 -7.64 4.28 -20.75
N SER A 72 -8.07 3.04 -20.65
CA SER A 72 -7.32 1.89 -21.18
C SER A 72 -7.63 1.75 -22.67
N PHE A 73 -6.62 1.68 -23.54
CA PHE A 73 -6.84 1.43 -24.96
C PHE A 73 -7.68 0.17 -25.19
N GLY A 74 -8.74 0.27 -26.02
CA GLY A 74 -9.68 -0.83 -26.25
C GLY A 74 -10.61 -1.11 -25.06
N SER A 75 -10.66 -0.25 -24.05
CA SER A 75 -11.55 -0.29 -22.88
C SER A 75 -11.49 -1.61 -22.13
N ARG A 76 -10.75 -1.65 -21.02
CA ARG A 76 -10.78 -2.81 -20.12
C ARG A 76 -12.00 -2.77 -19.19
N THR A 77 -12.48 -3.92 -18.76
CA THR A 77 -13.55 -4.02 -17.77
C THR A 77 -13.15 -3.27 -16.49
N PHE A 78 -14.11 -2.57 -15.89
CA PHE A 78 -13.89 -1.88 -14.62
C PHE A 78 -13.77 -2.92 -13.48
N PHE A 79 -12.59 -3.02 -12.87
CA PHE A 79 -12.28 -4.00 -11.83
C PHE A 79 -11.86 -3.35 -10.50
N TYR A 80 -11.85 -2.03 -10.44
CA TYR A 80 -11.40 -1.31 -9.24
C TYR A 80 -12.43 -1.41 -8.10
N SER A 81 -11.94 -1.48 -6.87
CA SER A 81 -12.78 -1.36 -5.69
C SER A 81 -13.32 0.07 -5.59
N VAL A 82 -14.61 0.21 -5.33
CA VAL A 82 -15.31 1.50 -5.37
C VAL A 82 -15.35 2.23 -4.02
N GLY A 83 -15.10 1.54 -2.91
CA GLY A 83 -15.30 2.09 -1.56
C GLY A 83 -14.39 3.29 -1.25
N THR A 84 -13.09 3.18 -1.51
CA THR A 84 -12.14 4.30 -1.28
C THR A 84 -12.40 5.48 -2.21
N PRO A 85 -12.54 5.31 -3.55
CA PRO A 85 -12.89 6.39 -4.47
C PRO A 85 -14.20 7.08 -4.13
N PHE A 86 -15.23 6.31 -3.77
CA PHE A 86 -16.52 6.86 -3.38
C PHE A 86 -16.43 7.77 -2.16
N LEU A 87 -15.75 7.33 -1.10
CA LEU A 87 -15.52 8.16 0.08
C LEU A 87 -14.71 9.41 -0.26
N LEU A 88 -13.65 9.25 -1.05
CA LEU A 88 -12.79 10.35 -1.47
C LEU A 88 -13.59 11.43 -2.20
N HIS A 89 -14.44 11.05 -3.16
CA HIS A 89 -15.33 11.96 -3.89
C HIS A 89 -16.16 12.87 -2.96
N TYR A 90 -16.74 12.32 -1.89
CA TYR A 90 -17.55 13.12 -0.96
C TYR A 90 -16.69 13.99 -0.03
N ILE A 91 -15.52 13.51 0.37
CA ILE A 91 -14.62 14.29 1.23
C ILE A 91 -14.04 15.48 0.46
N GLU A 92 -13.70 15.31 -0.83
CA GLU A 92 -13.14 16.36 -1.69
C GLU A 92 -14.16 17.47 -2.02
N LYS A 93 -15.47 17.22 -1.86
CA LYS A 93 -16.49 18.29 -1.92
C LYS A 93 -16.42 19.26 -0.74
N ILE A 94 -15.81 18.84 0.37
CA ILE A 94 -15.74 19.63 1.61
C ILE A 94 -14.34 20.23 1.79
N PHE A 95 -13.30 19.48 1.41
CA PHE A 95 -11.91 19.85 1.60
C PHE A 95 -11.13 19.77 0.28
N PRO A 96 -10.13 20.64 0.05
CA PRO A 96 -9.26 20.56 -1.13
C PRO A 96 -8.57 19.19 -1.24
N ALA A 97 -8.51 18.63 -2.45
CA ALA A 97 -7.99 17.29 -2.71
C ALA A 97 -6.56 17.08 -2.18
N ASN A 98 -5.66 18.06 -2.40
CA ASN A 98 -4.27 18.00 -1.92
C ASN A 98 -4.19 17.87 -0.38
N ILE A 99 -5.06 18.57 0.36
CA ILE A 99 -5.14 18.46 1.82
C ILE A 99 -5.62 17.07 2.22
N VAL A 100 -6.68 16.56 1.58
CA VAL A 100 -7.22 15.23 1.87
C VAL A 100 -6.18 14.15 1.60
N LEU A 101 -5.56 14.17 0.42
CA LEU A 101 -4.61 13.15 -0.01
C LEU A 101 -3.31 13.12 0.85
N ASN A 102 -2.92 14.24 1.46
CA ASN A 102 -1.73 14.31 2.31
C ASN A 102 -2.03 14.14 3.81
N LEU A 103 -3.08 14.78 4.34
CA LEU A 103 -3.34 14.77 5.78
C LEU A 103 -4.20 13.61 6.25
N LEU A 104 -5.14 13.12 5.43
CA LEU A 104 -6.01 12.02 5.84
C LEU A 104 -5.24 10.75 6.20
N PRO A 105 -4.27 10.27 5.38
CA PRO A 105 -3.45 9.11 5.75
C PRO A 105 -2.75 9.31 7.09
N PHE A 106 -2.09 10.45 7.28
CA PHE A 106 -1.37 10.80 8.49
C PHE A 106 -2.27 10.74 9.73
N ILE A 107 -3.44 11.40 9.70
CA ILE A 107 -4.39 11.42 10.81
C ILE A 107 -4.88 10.00 11.12
N LEU A 108 -5.28 9.24 10.08
CA LEU A 108 -5.74 7.87 10.25
C LEU A 108 -4.65 6.96 10.82
N GLY A 109 -3.38 7.17 10.45
CA GLY A 109 -2.23 6.41 10.96
C GLY A 109 -1.99 6.65 12.46
N VAL A 110 -2.06 7.88 12.91
CA VAL A 110 -1.94 8.21 14.35
C VAL A 110 -3.09 7.59 15.14
N LEU A 111 -4.33 7.74 14.66
CA LEU A 111 -5.51 7.13 15.29
C LEU A 111 -5.43 5.60 15.28
N PHE A 112 -4.89 5.00 14.21
CA PHE A 112 -4.67 3.56 14.11
C PHE A 112 -3.76 3.03 15.25
N VAL A 113 -2.65 3.71 15.53
CA VAL A 113 -1.75 3.33 16.63
C VAL A 113 -2.48 3.36 17.97
N ILE A 114 -3.32 4.37 18.20
CA ILE A 114 -4.13 4.48 19.42
C ILE A 114 -5.12 3.31 19.53
N LEU A 115 -5.79 2.95 18.42
CA LEU A 115 -6.71 1.81 18.40
C LEU A 115 -5.99 0.47 18.61
N CYS A 116 -4.82 0.27 18.00
CA CYS A 116 -4.00 -0.92 18.25
C CYS A 116 -3.62 -1.05 19.72
N PHE A 117 -3.23 0.06 20.34
CA PHE A 117 -2.93 0.09 21.77
C PHE A 117 -4.15 -0.34 22.62
N PHE A 118 -5.34 0.20 22.28
CA PHE A 118 -6.60 -0.18 22.95
C PHE A 118 -6.91 -1.68 22.79
N ILE A 119 -6.78 -2.22 21.58
CA ILE A 119 -7.03 -3.64 21.29
C ILE A 119 -6.10 -4.53 22.10
N LEU A 120 -4.78 -4.29 22.05
CA LEU A 120 -3.80 -5.09 22.78
C LEU A 120 -4.02 -5.07 24.29
N LYS A 121 -4.41 -3.90 24.83
CA LYS A 121 -4.78 -3.75 26.24
C LYS A 121 -6.03 -4.55 26.62
N LYS A 122 -7.04 -4.59 25.74
CA LYS A 122 -8.28 -5.37 25.95
C LYS A 122 -8.00 -6.88 26.01
N TYR A 123 -6.97 -7.34 25.28
CA TYR A 123 -6.47 -8.71 25.36
C TYR A 123 -5.53 -8.96 26.55
N GLN A 124 -5.43 -8.02 27.49
CA GLN A 124 -4.61 -8.11 28.72
C GLN A 124 -3.12 -8.39 28.45
N ILE A 125 -2.62 -7.90 27.32
CA ILE A 125 -1.20 -8.00 26.97
C ILE A 125 -0.39 -7.07 27.89
N GLU A 126 0.79 -7.54 28.32
CA GLU A 126 1.70 -6.77 29.16
C GLU A 126 2.10 -5.45 28.49
N GLU A 127 2.09 -4.35 29.25
CA GLU A 127 2.28 -3.01 28.71
C GLU A 127 3.66 -2.83 28.04
N ARG A 128 4.70 -3.45 28.58
CA ARG A 128 6.02 -3.46 27.95
C ARG A 128 5.98 -4.06 26.55
N LEU A 129 5.25 -5.16 26.38
CA LEU A 129 5.07 -5.79 25.08
C LEU A 129 4.28 -4.91 24.11
N ILE A 130 3.22 -4.23 24.61
CA ILE A 130 2.43 -3.29 23.80
C ILE A 130 3.31 -2.15 23.27
N LEU A 131 4.14 -1.56 24.15
CA LEU A 131 5.03 -0.46 23.76
C LEU A 131 6.03 -0.88 22.68
N ILE A 132 6.68 -2.03 22.84
CA ILE A 132 7.64 -2.55 21.85
C ILE A 132 6.91 -2.90 20.55
N ALA A 133 5.76 -3.58 20.60
CA ALA A 133 4.97 -3.95 19.44
C ALA A 133 4.50 -2.70 18.65
N SER A 134 4.05 -1.65 19.34
CA SER A 134 3.65 -0.40 18.70
C SER A 134 4.85 0.31 18.06
N THR A 135 6.03 0.29 18.68
CA THR A 135 7.25 0.83 18.09
C THR A 135 7.65 0.08 16.84
N VAL A 136 7.65 -1.27 16.88
CA VAL A 136 7.92 -2.12 15.70
C VAL A 136 6.94 -1.82 14.56
N LEU A 137 5.65 -1.65 14.88
CA LEU A 137 4.63 -1.32 13.89
C LEU A 137 4.90 0.04 13.25
N ILE A 138 5.19 1.08 14.04
CA ILE A 138 5.45 2.45 13.57
C ILE A 138 6.65 2.50 12.62
N PHE A 139 7.72 1.72 12.87
CA PHE A 139 8.89 1.66 12.00
C PHE A 139 8.77 0.63 10.87
N SER A 140 7.63 -0.02 10.70
CA SER A 140 7.46 -0.97 9.60
C SER A 140 7.15 -0.23 8.28
N PRO A 141 7.85 -0.54 7.17
CA PRO A 141 7.62 0.08 5.88
C PRO A 141 6.17 -0.01 5.38
N PRO A 142 5.46 -1.16 5.50
CA PRO A 142 4.06 -1.23 5.11
C PRO A 142 3.14 -0.26 5.87
N PHE A 143 3.40 -0.06 7.17
CA PHE A 143 2.63 0.89 7.97
C PHE A 143 2.93 2.33 7.55
N ILE A 144 4.21 2.66 7.39
CA ILE A 144 4.65 4.00 6.98
C ILE A 144 4.02 4.33 5.62
N TYR A 145 4.14 3.45 4.61
CA TYR A 145 3.57 3.70 3.27
C TYR A 145 2.05 3.88 3.33
N THR A 146 1.34 2.98 4.00
CA THR A 146 -0.13 3.01 4.08
C THR A 146 -0.65 4.30 4.68
N PHE A 147 0.08 4.90 5.64
CA PHE A 147 -0.38 6.08 6.38
C PHE A 147 0.42 7.37 6.10
N THR A 148 1.28 7.36 5.06
CA THR A 148 1.93 8.57 4.55
C THR A 148 1.58 8.87 3.09
N VAL A 149 1.24 7.83 2.31
CA VAL A 149 0.80 7.95 0.92
C VAL A 149 -0.64 7.48 0.84
N PHE A 150 -1.56 8.34 0.40
CA PHE A 150 -2.96 7.95 0.25
C PHE A 150 -3.09 6.84 -0.80
N ASN A 151 -3.62 5.71 -0.41
CA ASN A 151 -3.78 4.54 -1.27
C ASN A 151 -5.09 3.81 -0.97
N SER A 152 -5.43 2.82 -1.78
CA SER A 152 -6.66 2.04 -1.63
C SER A 152 -6.76 1.29 -0.29
N PHE A 153 -5.66 1.14 0.46
CA PHE A 153 -5.60 0.47 1.77
C PHE A 153 -5.74 1.43 2.96
N THR A 154 -5.46 2.73 2.78
CA THR A 154 -5.42 3.72 3.87
C THR A 154 -6.71 3.71 4.71
N VAL A 155 -7.84 3.92 4.06
CA VAL A 155 -9.14 4.02 4.74
C VAL A 155 -9.62 2.66 5.26
N PRO A 156 -9.68 1.58 4.46
CA PRO A 156 -10.26 0.32 4.91
C PRO A 156 -9.44 -0.40 5.98
N VAL A 157 -8.11 -0.26 5.98
CA VAL A 157 -7.25 -0.79 7.05
C VAL A 157 -7.60 -0.12 8.38
N PHE A 158 -7.76 1.20 8.40
CA PHE A 158 -8.22 1.94 9.58
C PHE A 158 -9.61 1.51 10.01
N LEU A 159 -10.58 1.43 9.08
CA LEU A 159 -11.95 1.03 9.38
C LEU A 159 -12.05 -0.40 9.93
N ASN A 160 -11.23 -1.33 9.44
CA ASN A 160 -11.14 -2.68 9.99
C ASN A 160 -10.70 -2.67 11.46
N ILE A 161 -9.64 -1.93 11.79
CA ILE A 161 -9.15 -1.84 13.18
C ILE A 161 -10.13 -1.09 14.07
N LEU A 162 -10.81 -0.07 13.55
CA LEU A 162 -11.90 0.60 14.25
C LEU A 162 -13.04 -0.39 14.54
N ALA A 163 -13.49 -1.17 13.55
CA ALA A 163 -14.53 -2.18 13.72
C ALA A 163 -14.15 -3.23 14.77
N ILE A 164 -12.91 -3.72 14.74
CA ILE A 164 -12.38 -4.64 15.75
C ILE A 164 -12.42 -3.99 17.14
N SER A 165 -11.96 -2.75 17.28
CA SER A 165 -11.94 -2.05 18.55
C SER A 165 -13.35 -1.83 19.13
N LEU A 166 -14.32 -1.49 18.28
CA LEU A 166 -15.72 -1.31 18.64
C LEU A 166 -16.37 -2.64 19.06
N LEU A 167 -16.11 -3.73 18.32
CA LEU A 167 -16.63 -5.05 18.64
C LEU A 167 -16.12 -5.59 20.00
N LEU A 168 -14.92 -5.18 20.41
CA LEU A 168 -14.35 -5.54 21.71
C LEU A 168 -14.92 -4.73 22.87
N THR A 169 -15.79 -3.75 22.60
CA THR A 169 -16.55 -3.07 23.65
C THR A 169 -17.78 -3.89 24.02
N ASP A 170 -18.27 -3.76 25.24
CA ASP A 170 -19.47 -4.48 25.70
C ASP A 170 -20.77 -3.69 25.41
N LYS A 171 -20.71 -2.62 24.58
CA LYS A 171 -21.84 -1.74 24.26
C LYS A 171 -22.54 -2.18 22.97
N LYS A 172 -23.82 -2.54 23.04
CA LYS A 172 -24.62 -3.03 21.89
C LYS A 172 -24.61 -2.09 20.67
N ILE A 173 -24.71 -0.77 20.90
CA ILE A 173 -24.70 0.24 19.82
C ILE A 173 -23.35 0.22 19.09
N LEU A 174 -22.22 0.17 19.80
CA LEU A 174 -20.89 0.14 19.21
C LEU A 174 -20.66 -1.17 18.45
N ASN A 175 -21.20 -2.27 18.96
CA ASN A 175 -21.14 -3.57 18.25
C ASN A 175 -21.96 -3.53 16.94
N ALA A 176 -23.11 -2.86 16.93
CA ALA A 176 -23.90 -2.67 15.70
C ALA A 176 -23.12 -1.84 14.66
N ILE A 177 -22.46 -0.77 15.08
CA ILE A 177 -21.58 0.03 14.18
C ILE A 177 -20.43 -0.84 13.66
N ALA A 178 -19.80 -1.64 14.50
CA ALA A 178 -18.73 -2.54 14.08
C ALA A 178 -19.18 -3.51 12.99
N VAL A 179 -20.39 -4.07 13.13
CA VAL A 179 -20.98 -4.97 12.12
C VAL A 179 -21.21 -4.25 10.79
N ILE A 180 -21.75 -3.02 10.82
CA ILE A 180 -21.93 -2.22 9.60
C ILE A 180 -20.57 -1.99 8.91
N LEU A 181 -19.53 -1.63 9.68
CA LEU A 181 -18.20 -1.42 9.13
C LEU A 181 -17.65 -2.71 8.48
N PHE A 182 -17.81 -3.88 9.11
CA PHE A 182 -17.40 -5.15 8.52
C PHE A 182 -18.17 -5.48 7.24
N LEU A 183 -19.48 -5.21 7.19
CA LEU A 183 -20.31 -5.43 5.99
C LEU A 183 -19.93 -4.53 4.81
N LEU A 184 -19.29 -3.38 5.09
CA LEU A 184 -18.79 -2.47 4.04
C LEU A 184 -17.45 -2.93 3.44
N MET A 185 -16.69 -3.80 4.08
CA MET A 185 -15.33 -4.17 3.62
C MET A 185 -15.26 -4.76 2.21
N PRO A 186 -16.21 -5.58 1.73
CA PRO A 186 -16.20 -6.06 0.34
C PRO A 186 -16.17 -4.94 -0.71
N PHE A 187 -16.76 -3.78 -0.45
CA PHE A 187 -16.76 -2.64 -1.37
C PHE A 187 -15.39 -1.93 -1.44
N PHE A 188 -14.57 -2.06 -0.39
CA PHE A 188 -13.21 -1.52 -0.34
C PHE A 188 -12.17 -2.44 -0.95
N GLY A 189 -12.44 -3.74 -1.06
CA GLY A 189 -11.52 -4.69 -1.64
C GLY A 189 -11.62 -6.09 -1.01
N TYR A 190 -11.34 -7.12 -1.80
CA TYR A 190 -11.40 -8.51 -1.35
C TYR A 190 -10.44 -8.81 -0.18
N ILE A 191 -9.25 -8.20 -0.16
CA ILE A 191 -8.27 -8.38 0.92
C ILE A 191 -8.82 -7.92 2.26
N HIS A 192 -9.50 -6.75 2.28
CA HIS A 192 -10.09 -6.18 3.48
C HIS A 192 -11.24 -7.04 4.01
N ALA A 193 -12.06 -7.57 3.11
CA ALA A 193 -13.13 -8.51 3.44
C ALA A 193 -12.57 -9.84 3.98
N ILE A 194 -11.54 -10.41 3.36
CA ILE A 194 -10.90 -11.65 3.83
C ILE A 194 -10.28 -11.44 5.22
N PHE A 195 -9.63 -10.31 5.48
CA PHE A 195 -9.11 -10.00 6.81
C PHE A 195 -10.24 -9.90 7.85
N SER A 196 -11.35 -9.23 7.51
CA SER A 196 -12.54 -9.15 8.36
C SER A 196 -13.12 -10.52 8.65
N LEU A 197 -13.25 -11.38 7.62
CA LEU A 197 -13.74 -12.76 7.77
C LEU A 197 -12.81 -13.58 8.68
N LEU A 198 -11.51 -13.52 8.44
CA LEU A 198 -10.51 -14.19 9.26
C LEU A 198 -10.65 -13.79 10.74
N PHE A 199 -10.72 -12.48 11.01
CA PHE A 199 -10.89 -11.99 12.37
C PHE A 199 -12.20 -12.48 13.00
N LEU A 200 -13.34 -12.35 12.32
CA LEU A 200 -14.65 -12.73 12.84
C LEU A 200 -14.77 -14.25 13.09
N ILE A 201 -14.20 -15.06 12.20
CA ILE A 201 -14.16 -16.52 12.39
C ILE A 201 -13.36 -16.86 13.65
N LEU A 202 -12.18 -16.28 13.81
CA LEU A 202 -11.33 -16.51 14.99
C LEU A 202 -11.97 -15.98 16.28
N TYR A 203 -12.72 -14.89 16.18
CA TYR A 203 -13.48 -14.33 17.31
C TYR A 203 -14.65 -15.24 17.70
N ASP A 204 -15.39 -15.78 16.71
CA ASP A 204 -16.52 -16.71 16.95
C ASP A 204 -16.07 -18.04 17.56
N LEU A 205 -14.92 -18.57 17.16
CA LEU A 205 -14.32 -19.78 17.76
C LEU A 205 -14.11 -19.66 19.27
N ARG A 206 -13.97 -18.44 19.79
CA ARG A 206 -13.84 -18.18 21.22
C ARG A 206 -15.17 -17.92 21.92
N ARG A 207 -16.13 -17.28 21.24
CA ARG A 207 -17.37 -16.77 21.86
C ARG A 207 -18.62 -17.55 21.49
N HIS A 208 -18.58 -18.36 20.42
CA HIS A 208 -19.70 -19.21 19.93
C HIS A 208 -21.04 -18.47 19.79
N THR A 209 -21.04 -17.30 19.13
CA THR A 209 -22.23 -16.47 18.98
C THR A 209 -22.89 -16.67 17.60
N SER A 210 -24.15 -17.17 17.59
CA SER A 210 -24.89 -17.38 16.32
C SER A 210 -24.99 -16.13 15.45
N PHE A 211 -25.03 -14.94 16.07
CA PHE A 211 -25.08 -13.66 15.36
C PHE A 211 -23.83 -13.42 14.49
N ILE A 212 -22.62 -13.73 15.00
CA ILE A 212 -21.36 -13.54 14.24
C ILE A 212 -21.32 -14.46 13.02
N LYS A 213 -21.85 -15.70 13.13
CA LYS A 213 -21.96 -16.63 11.99
C LYS A 213 -22.79 -16.03 10.85
N ILE A 214 -23.89 -15.36 11.17
CA ILE A 214 -24.73 -14.68 10.19
C ILE A 214 -23.94 -13.54 9.54
N VAL A 215 -23.22 -12.72 10.30
CA VAL A 215 -22.39 -11.63 9.78
C VAL A 215 -21.30 -12.17 8.83
N VAL A 216 -20.61 -13.24 9.21
CA VAL A 216 -19.61 -13.92 8.37
C VAL A 216 -20.25 -14.37 7.05
N LEU A 217 -21.43 -15.01 7.09
CA LEU A 217 -22.15 -15.45 5.90
C LEU A 217 -22.53 -14.25 5.00
N CYS A 218 -23.02 -13.16 5.58
CA CYS A 218 -23.36 -11.93 4.84
C CYS A 218 -22.14 -11.32 4.16
N ILE A 219 -21.00 -11.19 4.86
CA ILE A 219 -19.75 -10.66 4.26
C ILE A 219 -19.28 -11.55 3.12
N PHE A 220 -19.31 -12.89 3.31
CA PHE A 220 -18.92 -13.84 2.27
C PHE A 220 -19.84 -13.73 1.05
N SER A 221 -21.15 -13.64 1.24
CA SER A 221 -22.12 -13.47 0.15
C SER A 221 -21.90 -12.17 -0.61
N LEU A 222 -21.68 -11.05 0.11
CA LEU A 222 -21.37 -9.75 -0.50
C LEU A 222 -20.04 -9.81 -1.26
N LEU A 223 -19.02 -10.45 -0.72
CA LEU A 223 -17.75 -10.62 -1.40
C LEU A 223 -17.92 -11.35 -2.73
N VAL A 224 -18.66 -12.46 -2.72
CA VAL A 224 -18.95 -13.22 -3.94
C VAL A 224 -19.71 -12.36 -4.94
N LEU A 225 -20.77 -11.66 -4.53
CA LEU A 225 -21.58 -10.81 -5.42
C LEU A 225 -20.77 -9.67 -6.05
N VAL A 226 -19.94 -8.99 -5.26
CA VAL A 226 -19.14 -7.86 -5.74
C VAL A 226 -18.06 -8.30 -6.74
N TYR A 227 -17.44 -9.47 -6.50
CA TYR A 227 -16.30 -9.93 -7.29
C TYR A 227 -16.61 -11.03 -8.29
N LEU A 228 -17.87 -11.46 -8.42
CA LEU A 228 -18.28 -12.54 -9.32
C LEU A 228 -17.86 -12.27 -10.78
N LYS A 229 -18.04 -11.02 -11.25
CA LYS A 229 -17.65 -10.59 -12.60
C LYS A 229 -16.12 -10.53 -12.82
N GLN A 230 -15.33 -10.46 -11.74
CA GLN A 230 -13.87 -10.34 -11.82
C GLN A 230 -13.18 -11.71 -11.81
N PHE A 231 -13.85 -12.76 -11.31
CA PHE A 231 -13.29 -14.12 -11.30
C PHE A 231 -12.98 -14.66 -12.70
N ASP A 232 -13.78 -14.30 -13.70
CA ASP A 232 -13.56 -14.72 -15.10
C ASP A 232 -12.28 -14.13 -15.72
N GLN A 233 -11.73 -13.06 -15.12
CA GLN A 233 -10.53 -12.37 -15.61
C GLN A 233 -9.27 -12.71 -14.81
N PHE A 234 -9.40 -13.52 -13.76
CA PHE A 234 -8.28 -13.93 -12.93
C PHE A 234 -7.43 -14.98 -13.66
N SER A 235 -6.42 -14.54 -14.39
CA SER A 235 -5.46 -15.46 -15.02
C SER A 235 -4.30 -15.74 -14.07
N LEU A 236 -4.03 -17.01 -13.80
CA LEU A 236 -2.87 -17.50 -13.04
C LEU A 236 -1.52 -17.13 -13.70
N THR A 237 -1.54 -16.59 -14.92
CA THR A 237 -0.38 -16.06 -15.63
C THR A 237 0.31 -14.89 -14.91
N TYR A 238 -0.35 -14.25 -13.95
CA TYR A 238 0.23 -13.18 -13.11
C TYR A 238 1.51 -13.62 -12.38
N LEU A 239 1.52 -14.82 -11.80
CA LEU A 239 2.65 -15.34 -11.04
C LEU A 239 3.92 -15.61 -11.89
N ILE A 240 3.77 -15.70 -13.21
CA ILE A 240 4.86 -16.07 -14.13
C ILE A 240 5.59 -14.83 -14.65
N TYR A 241 4.93 -13.67 -14.74
CA TYR A 241 5.50 -12.43 -15.28
C TYR A 241 6.30 -11.61 -14.25
N GLU A 242 6.14 -11.83 -12.96
CA GLU A 242 6.89 -11.11 -11.92
C GLU A 242 8.22 -11.82 -11.60
N ARG A 243 9.27 -11.51 -12.36
CA ARG A 243 10.63 -12.04 -12.13
C ARG A 243 11.27 -11.59 -10.81
N ASP A 244 10.80 -10.51 -10.18
CA ASP A 244 11.45 -9.85 -9.05
C ASP A 244 10.68 -9.98 -7.72
N LEU A 245 9.99 -11.11 -7.50
CA LEU A 245 9.20 -11.32 -6.29
C LEU A 245 10.02 -11.10 -5.00
N LEU A 246 11.27 -11.60 -4.94
CA LEU A 246 12.15 -11.45 -3.77
C LEU A 246 12.52 -10.00 -3.49
N LEU A 247 12.76 -9.19 -4.52
CA LEU A 247 13.09 -7.77 -4.38
C LEU A 247 11.92 -6.97 -3.83
N ARG A 248 10.70 -7.42 -4.05
CA ARG A 248 9.47 -6.75 -3.58
C ARG A 248 9.03 -7.22 -2.20
N ILE A 249 9.37 -8.45 -1.79
CA ILE A 249 9.02 -9.02 -0.48
C ILE A 249 9.80 -8.34 0.64
N VAL A 250 11.06 -7.96 0.40
CA VAL A 250 11.96 -7.39 1.40
C VAL A 250 12.09 -5.88 1.20
N SER A 251 11.83 -5.12 2.26
CA SER A 251 11.84 -3.64 2.21
C SER A 251 13.22 -3.06 1.91
N GLU A 252 14.28 -3.70 2.39
CA GLU A 252 15.68 -3.29 2.18
C GLU A 252 16.10 -3.39 0.72
N PHE A 253 15.41 -4.20 -0.08
CA PHE A 253 15.64 -4.32 -1.53
C PHE A 253 14.74 -3.40 -2.38
N GLY A 254 13.97 -2.53 -1.74
CA GLY A 254 13.19 -1.51 -2.43
C GLY A 254 11.68 -1.73 -2.45
N GLY A 255 11.16 -2.79 -1.86
CA GLY A 255 9.73 -3.07 -1.79
C GLY A 255 8.97 -2.07 -0.91
N ASN A 256 8.02 -1.31 -1.49
CA ASN A 256 7.20 -0.35 -0.74
C ASN A 256 6.31 -1.03 0.32
N PHE A 257 5.93 -2.27 0.08
CA PHE A 257 5.15 -3.10 0.98
C PHE A 257 5.97 -4.27 1.55
N GLY A 258 7.30 -4.22 1.41
CA GLY A 258 8.19 -5.26 1.87
C GLY A 258 8.27 -5.34 3.39
N ILE A 259 8.63 -6.52 3.90
CA ILE A 259 8.87 -6.77 5.32
C ILE A 259 10.37 -6.62 5.57
N SER A 260 10.76 -5.95 6.67
CA SER A 260 12.16 -5.81 7.05
C SER A 260 12.79 -7.18 7.37
N ILE A 261 14.00 -7.42 6.89
CA ILE A 261 14.76 -8.64 7.16
C ILE A 261 14.99 -8.84 8.66
N PHE A 262 15.18 -7.76 9.41
CA PHE A 262 15.30 -7.79 10.87
C PHE A 262 14.00 -8.24 11.55
N SER A 263 12.85 -7.87 10.98
CA SER A 263 11.53 -8.35 11.43
C SER A 263 11.37 -9.85 11.20
N VAL A 264 11.82 -10.36 10.04
CA VAL A 264 11.77 -11.79 9.71
C VAL A 264 12.66 -12.58 10.69
N PHE A 265 13.83 -12.07 11.03
CA PHE A 265 14.70 -12.71 12.01
C PHE A 265 14.05 -12.76 13.41
N LEU A 266 13.52 -11.66 13.88
CA LEU A 266 12.90 -11.55 15.21
C LEU A 266 11.62 -12.36 15.35
N ILE A 267 10.81 -12.45 14.29
CA ILE A 267 9.56 -13.24 14.33
C ILE A 267 9.86 -14.71 14.59
N PHE A 268 10.99 -15.23 14.09
CA PHE A 268 11.40 -16.61 14.35
C PHE A 268 11.54 -16.90 15.85
N PHE A 269 12.19 -16.02 16.62
CA PHE A 269 12.31 -16.16 18.08
C PHE A 269 10.98 -15.98 18.79
N GLY A 270 10.13 -15.06 18.33
CA GLY A 270 8.78 -14.87 18.86
C GLY A 270 7.91 -16.12 18.66
N LEU A 271 7.91 -16.69 17.46
CA LEU A 271 7.20 -17.92 17.16
C LEU A 271 7.72 -19.10 17.99
N ARG A 272 9.07 -19.24 18.13
CA ARG A 272 9.67 -20.26 19.00
C ARG A 272 9.17 -20.13 20.44
N HIS A 273 9.05 -18.90 20.97
CA HIS A 273 8.50 -18.67 22.30
C HIS A 273 7.05 -19.12 22.41
N LEU A 274 6.19 -18.72 21.45
CA LEU A 274 4.77 -19.11 21.41
C LEU A 274 4.57 -20.60 21.23
N TRP A 275 5.53 -21.30 20.58
CA TRP A 275 5.47 -22.75 20.35
C TRP A 275 5.40 -23.56 21.64
N LYS A 276 5.94 -23.06 22.76
CA LYS A 276 5.85 -23.69 24.07
C LYS A 276 4.38 -23.90 24.51
N SER A 277 3.46 -23.04 24.02
CA SER A 277 2.01 -23.10 24.30
C SER A 277 1.21 -23.08 22.98
N LYS A 278 1.64 -23.83 21.97
CA LYS A 278 1.14 -23.80 20.59
C LYS A 278 -0.38 -23.89 20.44
N TYR A 279 -1.03 -24.69 21.27
CA TYR A 279 -2.49 -24.84 21.21
C TYR A 279 -3.24 -23.58 21.65
N ALA A 280 -2.73 -22.87 22.67
CA ALA A 280 -3.30 -21.59 23.09
C ALA A 280 -3.15 -20.49 22.05
N TYR A 281 -2.07 -20.54 21.26
CA TYR A 281 -1.74 -19.55 20.23
C TYR A 281 -2.00 -20.02 18.79
N SER A 282 -2.74 -21.13 18.61
CA SER A 282 -3.05 -21.68 17.28
C SER A 282 -3.69 -20.66 16.33
N GLN A 283 -4.49 -19.73 16.86
CA GLN A 283 -5.12 -18.65 16.09
C GLN A 283 -4.10 -17.66 15.52
N ILE A 284 -3.01 -17.37 16.23
CA ILE A 284 -1.93 -16.50 15.73
C ILE A 284 -1.21 -17.21 14.59
N TYR A 285 -0.89 -18.50 14.72
CA TYR A 285 -0.25 -19.28 13.67
C TYR A 285 -1.11 -19.35 12.41
N SER A 286 -2.41 -19.69 12.56
CA SER A 286 -3.32 -19.75 11.41
C SER A 286 -3.45 -18.38 10.72
N SER A 287 -3.56 -17.31 11.49
CA SER A 287 -3.62 -15.93 10.93
C SER A 287 -2.36 -15.57 10.16
N LEU A 288 -1.18 -15.85 10.72
CA LEU A 288 0.09 -15.57 10.04
C LEU A 288 0.24 -16.37 8.74
N ILE A 289 -0.13 -17.66 8.75
CA ILE A 289 -0.08 -18.49 7.56
C ILE A 289 -1.02 -17.95 6.47
N VAL A 290 -2.29 -17.72 6.81
CA VAL A 290 -3.28 -17.20 5.84
C VAL A 290 -2.85 -15.85 5.27
N LEU A 291 -2.45 -14.91 6.14
CA LEU A 291 -2.04 -13.58 5.69
C LEU A 291 -0.72 -13.61 4.91
N PHE A 292 0.18 -14.54 5.21
CA PHE A 292 1.39 -14.72 4.43
C PHE A 292 1.09 -15.19 2.99
N PHE A 293 0.18 -16.15 2.81
CA PHE A 293 -0.25 -16.55 1.48
C PHE A 293 -0.97 -15.42 0.73
N ILE A 294 -1.82 -14.64 1.40
CA ILE A 294 -2.46 -13.47 0.79
C ILE A 294 -1.41 -12.43 0.39
N PHE A 295 -0.38 -12.20 1.23
CA PHE A 295 0.73 -11.31 0.93
C PHE A 295 1.53 -11.74 -0.32
N LEU A 296 1.74 -13.05 -0.52
CA LEU A 296 2.39 -13.55 -1.74
C LEU A 296 1.57 -13.25 -3.01
N ILE A 297 0.23 -13.24 -2.89
CA ILE A 297 -0.68 -12.92 -4.02
C ILE A 297 -0.75 -11.39 -4.21
N ASN A 298 -0.83 -10.64 -3.13
CA ASN A 298 -0.93 -9.18 -3.18
C ASN A 298 -0.10 -8.54 -2.05
N GLN A 299 1.00 -7.93 -2.42
CA GLN A 299 1.98 -7.36 -1.49
C GLN A 299 1.39 -6.27 -0.57
N LYS A 300 0.34 -5.56 -1.00
CA LYS A 300 -0.34 -4.55 -0.16
C LYS A 300 -0.98 -5.17 1.10
N ALA A 301 -1.24 -6.49 1.09
CA ALA A 301 -1.73 -7.21 2.27
C ALA A 301 -0.71 -7.27 3.42
N SER A 302 0.56 -6.93 3.17
CA SER A 302 1.62 -6.90 4.19
C SER A 302 1.28 -6.04 5.40
N ILE A 303 0.44 -5.01 5.27
CA ILE A 303 0.01 -4.20 6.41
C ILE A 303 -0.73 -5.04 7.46
N TYR A 304 -1.63 -5.94 7.03
CA TYR A 304 -2.34 -6.83 7.94
C TYR A 304 -1.41 -7.90 8.54
N LEU A 305 -0.48 -8.41 7.72
CA LEU A 305 0.54 -9.35 8.18
C LEU A 305 1.42 -8.69 9.24
N THR A 306 1.92 -7.48 8.99
CA THR A 306 2.76 -6.70 9.92
C THR A 306 2.03 -6.38 11.22
N LEU A 307 0.72 -6.11 11.17
CA LEU A 307 -0.09 -5.88 12.35
C LEU A 307 -0.05 -7.08 13.32
N ILE A 308 -0.15 -8.32 12.78
CA ILE A 308 -0.10 -9.53 13.62
C ILE A 308 1.35 -9.91 13.94
N MET A 309 2.30 -9.62 13.04
CA MET A 309 3.73 -9.85 13.30
C MET A 309 4.29 -8.97 14.41
N SER A 310 3.85 -7.70 14.52
CA SER A 310 4.48 -6.74 15.45
C SER A 310 4.48 -7.20 16.92
N PRO A 311 3.41 -7.75 17.53
CA PRO A 311 3.48 -8.29 18.89
C PRO A 311 4.34 -9.57 18.97
N VAL A 312 4.41 -10.38 17.90
CA VAL A 312 5.25 -11.58 17.87
C VAL A 312 6.74 -11.20 17.78
N ILE A 313 7.08 -10.17 17.00
CA ILE A 313 8.43 -9.60 16.91
C ILE A 313 8.85 -9.02 18.27
N ALA A 314 7.95 -8.31 18.94
CA ALA A 314 8.19 -7.77 20.29
C ALA A 314 8.49 -8.89 21.30
N LEU A 315 7.74 -10.01 21.25
CA LEU A 315 8.03 -11.21 22.04
C LEU A 315 9.41 -11.78 21.72
N GLY A 316 9.79 -11.84 20.43
CA GLY A 316 11.11 -12.29 19.99
C GLY A 316 12.25 -11.45 20.58
N LEU A 317 12.09 -10.13 20.60
CA LEU A 317 13.04 -9.21 21.20
C LEU A 317 13.18 -9.44 22.72
N ILE A 318 12.07 -9.64 23.43
CA ILE A 318 12.05 -9.92 24.87
C ILE A 318 12.69 -11.27 25.15
N GLU A 319 12.40 -12.29 24.36
CA GLU A 319 13.00 -13.64 24.51
C GLU A 319 14.53 -13.59 24.32
N LEU A 320 15.01 -12.89 23.27
CA LEU A 320 16.43 -12.67 23.05
C LEU A 320 17.10 -11.90 24.20
N HIS A 321 16.42 -10.87 24.71
CA HIS A 321 16.93 -10.10 25.85
C HIS A 321 17.06 -10.97 27.13
N ASN A 322 16.10 -11.87 27.36
CA ASN A 322 16.07 -12.73 28.54
C ASN A 322 16.84 -14.04 28.37
N ALA A 323 17.31 -14.35 27.17
CA ALA A 323 18.09 -15.57 26.91
C ALA A 323 19.40 -15.59 27.71
N LYS A 324 19.88 -16.77 28.01
CA LYS A 324 21.19 -16.96 28.63
C LYS A 324 22.26 -16.85 27.56
N TRP A 325 23.06 -15.81 27.65
CA TRP A 325 24.19 -15.55 26.76
C TRP A 325 25.49 -15.85 27.50
N GLU A 326 26.47 -16.42 26.80
CA GLU A 326 27.81 -16.65 27.35
C GLU A 326 28.56 -15.34 27.63
N SER A 327 28.29 -14.30 26.81
CA SER A 327 28.89 -12.97 26.95
C SER A 327 27.82 -11.88 26.92
N GLY A 328 27.85 -11.00 27.93
CA GLY A 328 26.99 -9.81 27.98
C GLY A 328 27.29 -8.81 26.85
N VAL A 329 28.53 -8.77 26.37
CA VAL A 329 28.94 -7.92 25.24
C VAL A 329 28.25 -8.39 23.95
N ILE A 330 28.33 -9.69 23.65
CA ILE A 330 27.69 -10.28 22.46
C ILE A 330 26.16 -10.03 22.51
N LYS A 331 25.53 -10.26 23.66
CA LYS A 331 24.10 -9.96 23.88
C LYS A 331 23.77 -8.53 23.49
N ASN A 332 24.48 -7.56 24.09
CA ASN A 332 24.16 -6.15 23.89
C ASN A 332 24.41 -5.72 22.44
N LEU A 333 25.50 -6.17 21.82
CA LEU A 333 25.79 -5.88 20.41
C LEU A 333 24.71 -6.47 19.49
N THR A 334 24.27 -7.71 19.73
CA THR A 334 23.20 -8.33 18.93
C THR A 334 21.88 -7.56 19.07
N LEU A 335 21.49 -7.20 20.28
CA LEU A 335 20.26 -6.43 20.50
C LEU A 335 20.34 -5.04 19.87
N ILE A 336 21.47 -4.35 20.00
CA ILE A 336 21.68 -3.03 19.37
C ILE A 336 21.59 -3.19 17.85
N LEU A 337 22.24 -4.19 17.25
CA LEU A 337 22.18 -4.45 15.81
C LEU A 337 20.74 -4.66 15.32
N LEU A 338 19.98 -5.49 16.01
CA LEU A 338 18.60 -5.82 15.63
C LEU A 338 17.66 -4.61 15.78
N ILE A 339 17.77 -3.88 16.89
CA ILE A 339 16.93 -2.70 17.16
C ILE A 339 17.29 -1.58 16.18
N SER A 340 18.59 -1.30 16.00
CA SER A 340 19.03 -0.29 15.01
C SER A 340 18.63 -0.68 13.60
N GLY A 341 18.75 -1.96 13.20
CA GLY A 341 18.29 -2.45 11.92
C GLY A 341 16.82 -2.21 11.65
N LEU A 342 15.94 -2.48 12.63
CA LEU A 342 14.49 -2.16 12.54
C LEU A 342 14.24 -0.67 12.37
N ILE A 343 14.91 0.16 13.19
CA ILE A 343 14.75 1.63 13.13
C ILE A 343 15.27 2.17 11.81
N PHE A 344 16.46 1.74 11.35
CA PHE A 344 17.02 2.19 10.08
C PHE A 344 16.21 1.75 8.87
N SER A 345 15.62 0.54 8.88
CA SER A 345 14.69 0.10 7.84
C SER A 345 13.51 1.07 7.73
N GLY A 346 12.89 1.44 8.86
CA GLY A 346 11.78 2.39 8.89
C GLY A 346 12.21 3.82 8.49
N LEU A 347 13.29 4.35 9.08
CA LEU A 347 13.77 5.71 8.79
C LEU A 347 14.26 5.86 7.34
N GLY A 348 14.97 4.87 6.82
CA GLY A 348 15.38 4.83 5.42
C GLY A 348 14.18 4.87 4.48
N PHE A 349 13.09 4.18 4.86
CA PHE A 349 11.85 4.21 4.11
C PHE A 349 11.15 5.58 4.19
N VAL A 350 11.08 6.21 5.37
CA VAL A 350 10.54 7.58 5.54
C VAL A 350 11.30 8.58 4.66
N ALA A 351 12.64 8.48 4.59
CA ALA A 351 13.47 9.35 3.75
C ALA A 351 13.22 9.16 2.24
N LYS A 352 12.77 7.97 1.82
CA LYS A 352 12.47 7.63 0.43
C LYS A 352 11.11 8.17 -0.03
N ILE A 353 10.11 8.29 0.87
CA ILE A 353 8.75 8.73 0.51
C ILE A 353 8.71 10.08 -0.23
N PRO A 354 9.44 11.14 0.19
CA PRO A 354 9.47 12.40 -0.54
C PRO A 354 10.03 12.32 -1.96
N GLN A 355 10.73 11.23 -2.31
CA GLN A 355 11.33 10.99 -3.62
C GLN A 355 10.45 10.13 -4.53
N LEU A 356 9.29 9.64 -4.03
CA LEU A 356 8.37 8.85 -4.84
C LEU A 356 7.81 9.68 -6.01
N PRO A 357 7.70 9.08 -7.21
CA PRO A 357 7.06 9.74 -8.35
C PRO A 357 5.58 10.06 -8.05
N PRO A 358 4.98 11.05 -8.74
CA PRO A 358 5.61 11.87 -9.77
C PRO A 358 6.48 12.99 -9.19
N SER A 359 7.49 13.43 -9.94
CA SER A 359 8.19 14.70 -9.70
C SER A 359 7.33 15.87 -10.18
N GLN A 360 7.69 17.10 -9.82
CA GLN A 360 6.99 18.29 -10.29
C GLN A 360 7.02 18.40 -11.81
N GLU A 361 8.17 18.10 -12.41
CA GLU A 361 8.39 18.12 -13.86
C GLU A 361 7.54 17.07 -14.58
N MET A 362 7.36 15.88 -13.97
CA MET A 362 6.45 14.86 -14.50
C MET A 362 4.99 15.35 -14.48
N ILE A 363 4.57 16.06 -13.44
CA ILE A 363 3.21 16.62 -13.37
C ILE A 363 3.03 17.67 -14.47
N GLU A 364 3.99 18.59 -14.61
CA GLU A 364 3.94 19.67 -15.62
C GLU A 364 3.93 19.10 -17.05
N SER A 365 4.77 18.12 -17.35
CA SER A 365 4.82 17.47 -18.66
C SER A 365 3.51 16.73 -19.00
N LEU A 366 2.88 16.07 -18.03
CA LEU A 366 1.60 15.39 -18.22
C LEU A 366 0.43 16.38 -18.34
N GLN A 367 0.48 17.51 -17.64
CA GLN A 367 -0.45 18.62 -17.83
C GLN A 367 -0.30 19.25 -19.22
N PHE A 368 0.94 19.45 -19.69
CA PHE A 368 1.22 19.90 -21.07
C PHE A 368 0.58 18.94 -22.09
N ILE A 369 0.72 17.61 -21.92
CA ILE A 369 0.06 16.63 -22.80
C ILE A 369 -1.46 16.80 -22.74
N ARG A 370 -2.05 16.95 -21.54
CA ARG A 370 -3.49 17.16 -21.39
C ARG A 370 -3.99 18.35 -22.16
N ASP A 371 -3.25 19.45 -22.12
CA ASP A 371 -3.67 20.74 -22.69
C ASP A 371 -3.37 20.85 -24.19
N SER A 372 -2.37 20.08 -24.70
CA SER A 372 -1.92 20.13 -26.12
C SER A 372 -2.43 18.98 -27.01
N SER A 373 -3.03 17.93 -26.43
CA SER A 373 -3.50 16.75 -27.18
C SER A 373 -5.03 16.64 -27.21
N ASN A 374 -5.56 15.85 -28.15
CA ASN A 374 -6.99 15.55 -28.23
C ASN A 374 -7.39 14.46 -27.25
N LEU A 375 -8.69 14.43 -26.86
CA LEU A 375 -9.22 13.43 -25.91
C LEU A 375 -9.06 11.97 -26.40
N ASN A 376 -8.99 11.76 -27.71
CA ASN A 376 -8.87 10.43 -28.31
C ASN A 376 -7.42 10.01 -28.57
N ASP A 377 -6.44 10.91 -28.37
CA ASP A 377 -5.03 10.59 -28.57
C ASP A 377 -4.58 9.52 -27.55
N VAL A 378 -3.81 8.57 -28.04
CA VAL A 378 -3.22 7.52 -27.20
C VAL A 378 -1.77 7.87 -26.93
N ILE A 379 -1.36 7.74 -25.67
CA ILE A 379 0.01 7.98 -25.25
C ILE A 379 0.72 6.65 -25.10
N PHE A 380 1.89 6.52 -25.70
CA PHE A 380 2.77 5.38 -25.47
C PHE A 380 3.87 5.75 -24.48
N SER A 381 4.07 4.91 -23.49
CA SER A 381 5.15 4.98 -22.51
C SER A 381 5.37 3.63 -21.85
N HIS A 382 6.37 3.51 -21.00
CA HIS A 382 6.52 2.34 -20.13
C HIS A 382 5.31 2.20 -19.19
N GLN A 383 4.93 0.96 -18.87
CA GLN A 383 3.74 0.65 -18.06
C GLN A 383 3.72 1.33 -16.69
N THR A 384 4.88 1.61 -16.08
CA THR A 384 4.99 2.33 -14.80
C THR A 384 4.46 3.77 -14.87
N ASN A 385 4.49 4.40 -16.04
CA ASN A 385 3.98 5.75 -16.26
C ASN A 385 2.49 5.77 -16.62
N GLY A 386 1.92 4.62 -16.99
CA GLY A 386 0.58 4.53 -17.54
C GLY A 386 -0.51 5.04 -16.61
N VAL A 387 -0.40 4.77 -15.30
CA VAL A 387 -1.36 5.26 -14.30
C VAL A 387 -1.31 6.79 -14.19
N LEU A 388 -0.13 7.41 -14.24
CA LEU A 388 0.03 8.86 -14.22
C LEU A 388 -0.51 9.51 -15.51
N ILE A 389 -0.28 8.89 -16.67
CA ILE A 389 -0.86 9.33 -17.95
C ILE A 389 -2.39 9.34 -17.84
N ASN A 390 -3.00 8.27 -17.35
CA ASN A 390 -4.45 8.19 -17.19
C ASN A 390 -4.98 9.19 -16.16
N SER A 391 -4.22 9.48 -15.09
CA SER A 391 -4.72 10.25 -13.95
C SER A 391 -4.44 11.75 -14.06
N ILE A 392 -3.34 12.15 -14.69
CA ILE A 392 -2.94 13.56 -14.82
C ILE A 392 -3.20 14.08 -16.24
N ALA A 393 -2.70 13.36 -17.26
CA ALA A 393 -2.94 13.76 -18.64
C ALA A 393 -4.37 13.46 -19.10
N LEU A 394 -5.10 12.57 -18.40
CA LEU A 394 -6.45 12.14 -18.76
C LEU A 394 -6.55 11.64 -20.22
N ARG A 395 -5.53 10.89 -20.63
CA ARG A 395 -5.43 10.32 -21.98
C ARG A 395 -5.32 8.81 -21.93
N LYS A 396 -5.73 8.18 -23.02
CA LYS A 396 -5.59 6.73 -23.18
C LYS A 396 -4.12 6.33 -23.23
N ASN A 397 -3.81 5.17 -22.64
CA ASN A 397 -2.49 4.54 -22.81
C ASN A 397 -2.61 3.11 -23.34
N VAL A 398 -1.52 2.58 -23.87
CA VAL A 398 -1.47 1.21 -24.36
C VAL A 398 -1.36 0.23 -23.21
N LEU A 399 -0.48 0.50 -22.23
CA LEU A 399 -0.22 -0.32 -21.04
C LEU A 399 -0.05 0.57 -19.81
N ASP A 400 -0.53 0.10 -18.64
CA ASP A 400 -0.28 0.67 -17.33
C ASP A 400 0.07 -0.45 -16.33
N GLU A 401 0.26 -0.14 -15.06
CA GLU A 401 0.56 -1.14 -14.01
C GLU A 401 -0.52 -2.23 -13.86
N ASN A 402 -1.74 -1.94 -14.32
CA ASN A 402 -2.84 -2.91 -14.34
C ASN A 402 -3.00 -3.62 -15.70
N PHE A 403 -1.91 -3.72 -16.47
CA PHE A 403 -1.91 -4.29 -17.82
C PHE A 403 -2.42 -5.73 -17.88
N MET A 404 -2.34 -6.48 -16.78
CA MET A 404 -2.86 -7.85 -16.68
C MET A 404 -4.36 -7.97 -17.01
N TYR A 405 -5.11 -6.90 -16.82
CA TYR A 405 -6.54 -6.82 -17.17
C TYR A 405 -6.81 -6.19 -18.53
N ALA A 406 -5.74 -5.87 -19.28
CA ALA A 406 -5.89 -5.28 -20.61
C ALA A 406 -6.39 -6.32 -21.61
N PRO A 407 -7.29 -5.95 -22.54
CA PRO A 407 -7.67 -6.85 -23.64
C PRO A 407 -6.46 -7.18 -24.52
N GLN A 408 -6.38 -8.40 -25.04
CA GLN A 408 -5.30 -8.88 -25.91
C GLN A 408 -3.90 -8.70 -25.27
N LEU A 409 -3.77 -9.00 -24.00
CA LEU A 409 -2.58 -8.75 -23.19
C LEU A 409 -1.27 -9.18 -23.86
N LYS A 410 -1.19 -10.44 -24.33
CA LYS A 410 0.04 -11.01 -24.90
C LYS A 410 0.52 -10.22 -26.12
N GLU A 411 -0.41 -9.82 -26.97
CA GLU A 411 -0.14 -9.05 -28.18
C GLU A 411 0.38 -7.66 -27.81
N ARG A 412 -0.28 -6.96 -26.89
CA ARG A 412 0.15 -5.62 -26.44
C ARG A 412 1.53 -5.61 -25.80
N VAL A 413 1.83 -6.60 -24.97
CA VAL A 413 3.16 -6.70 -24.33
C VAL A 413 4.23 -6.96 -25.39
N ASN A 414 3.96 -7.83 -26.37
CA ASN A 414 4.89 -8.08 -27.46
C ASN A 414 5.09 -6.85 -28.35
N ASP A 415 4.01 -6.15 -28.71
CA ASP A 415 4.06 -4.94 -29.52
C ASP A 415 4.80 -3.81 -28.77
N ALA A 416 4.54 -3.63 -27.49
CA ALA A 416 5.25 -2.65 -26.67
C ALA A 416 6.76 -2.94 -26.60
N ASN A 417 7.14 -4.21 -26.38
CA ASN A 417 8.54 -4.62 -26.37
C ASN A 417 9.19 -4.42 -27.75
N SER A 418 8.49 -4.77 -28.84
CA SER A 418 8.97 -4.54 -30.18
C SER A 418 9.15 -3.06 -30.46
N LEU A 419 8.19 -2.21 -30.03
CA LEU A 419 8.28 -0.77 -30.21
C LEU A 419 9.45 -0.16 -29.43
N PHE A 420 9.72 -0.61 -28.20
CA PHE A 420 10.83 -0.11 -27.41
C PHE A 420 12.20 -0.45 -28.01
N HIS A 421 12.37 -1.66 -28.57
CA HIS A 421 13.69 -2.17 -28.93
C HIS A 421 13.96 -2.17 -30.46
N SER A 422 12.94 -1.94 -31.29
CA SER A 422 13.12 -1.88 -32.75
C SER A 422 13.78 -0.58 -33.19
N ARG A 423 14.75 -0.69 -34.10
CA ARG A 423 15.30 0.43 -34.88
C ARG A 423 14.67 0.52 -36.29
N ASP A 424 13.77 -0.38 -36.61
CA ASP A 424 13.08 -0.43 -37.89
C ASP A 424 11.90 0.56 -37.90
N PHE A 425 11.96 1.54 -38.81
CA PHE A 425 10.94 2.56 -38.93
C PHE A 425 9.57 1.97 -39.35
N GLU A 426 9.53 0.99 -40.26
CA GLU A 426 8.27 0.42 -40.74
C GLU A 426 7.59 -0.40 -39.61
N VAL A 427 8.35 -1.15 -38.82
CA VAL A 427 7.84 -1.86 -37.64
C VAL A 427 7.29 -0.85 -36.64
N THR A 428 8.06 0.19 -36.33
CA THR A 428 7.66 1.26 -35.42
C THR A 428 6.37 1.92 -35.88
N LYS A 429 6.31 2.35 -37.14
CA LYS A 429 5.15 3.00 -37.76
C LYS A 429 3.91 2.10 -37.72
N SER A 430 4.03 0.82 -38.07
CA SER A 430 2.91 -0.12 -38.05
C SER A 430 2.28 -0.27 -36.68
N ILE A 431 3.09 -0.34 -35.62
CA ILE A 431 2.62 -0.46 -34.23
C ILE A 431 1.99 0.87 -33.76
N LEU A 432 2.62 2.01 -34.03
CA LEU A 432 2.08 3.32 -33.68
C LEU A 432 0.71 3.56 -34.32
N GLN A 433 0.55 3.19 -35.57
CA GLN A 433 -0.73 3.28 -36.31
C GLN A 433 -1.78 2.30 -35.74
N LYS A 434 -1.37 1.05 -35.46
CA LYS A 434 -2.26 0.03 -34.86
C LYS A 434 -2.95 0.49 -33.59
N TYR A 435 -2.23 1.19 -32.72
CA TYR A 435 -2.75 1.70 -31.44
C TYR A 435 -3.20 3.16 -31.52
N ASN A 436 -3.14 3.81 -32.67
CA ASN A 436 -3.45 5.23 -32.85
C ASN A 436 -2.66 6.13 -31.88
N ILE A 437 -1.34 5.85 -31.75
CA ILE A 437 -0.47 6.56 -30.82
C ILE A 437 -0.17 7.96 -31.37
N GLY A 438 -0.63 8.99 -30.67
CA GLY A 438 -0.36 10.38 -31.04
C GLY A 438 0.88 10.98 -30.36
N TYR A 439 1.27 10.41 -29.19
CA TYR A 439 2.41 10.90 -28.43
C TYR A 439 3.20 9.75 -27.80
N VAL A 440 4.52 9.94 -27.71
CA VAL A 440 5.44 9.09 -26.94
C VAL A 440 5.97 9.89 -25.76
N TYR A 441 5.77 9.36 -24.55
CA TYR A 441 6.21 9.97 -23.29
C TYR A 441 7.38 9.18 -22.71
N ILE A 442 8.52 9.85 -22.56
CA ILE A 442 9.79 9.24 -22.12
C ILE A 442 10.24 9.92 -20.82
N THR A 443 10.55 9.10 -19.81
CA THR A 443 11.07 9.56 -18.52
C THR A 443 12.56 9.26 -18.37
N PRO A 444 13.27 9.96 -17.46
CA PRO A 444 14.68 9.67 -17.16
C PRO A 444 14.93 8.20 -16.80
N ASP A 445 14.04 7.59 -16.01
CA ASP A 445 14.18 6.19 -15.61
C ASP A 445 14.18 5.23 -16.81
N MET A 446 13.38 5.53 -17.84
CA MET A 446 13.36 4.73 -19.08
C MET A 446 14.72 4.76 -19.78
N LYS A 447 15.44 5.89 -19.73
CA LYS A 447 16.77 6.06 -20.35
C LYS A 447 17.90 5.54 -19.45
N ASN A 448 17.66 5.37 -18.16
CA ASN A 448 18.65 4.96 -17.17
C ASN A 448 18.51 3.48 -16.77
N GLY A 449 18.13 2.61 -17.71
CA GLY A 449 18.14 1.16 -17.52
C GLY A 449 16.78 0.50 -17.30
N LEU A 450 15.67 1.28 -17.17
CA LEU A 450 14.33 0.66 -17.10
C LEU A 450 13.91 0.07 -18.45
N VAL A 451 14.27 0.73 -19.56
CA VAL A 451 13.98 0.31 -20.92
C VAL A 451 15.24 0.28 -21.76
N TRP A 452 16.04 1.35 -21.73
CA TRP A 452 17.25 1.52 -22.54
C TRP A 452 18.47 1.80 -21.63
N ASN A 453 19.62 1.33 -22.09
CA ASN A 453 20.92 1.59 -21.46
C ASN A 453 21.76 2.61 -22.24
N GLU A 454 21.45 2.80 -23.54
CA GLU A 454 22.19 3.68 -24.43
C GLU A 454 21.28 4.77 -25.06
N PRO A 455 21.81 5.98 -25.31
CA PRO A 455 21.04 7.12 -25.81
C PRO A 455 20.41 6.93 -27.21
N GLU A 456 20.86 5.93 -27.96
CA GLU A 456 20.40 5.66 -29.34
C GLU A 456 19.93 4.21 -29.50
N GLU A 457 19.39 3.63 -28.43
CA GLU A 457 18.86 2.27 -28.45
C GLU A 457 17.38 2.26 -28.89
N GLY A 458 17.03 1.32 -29.77
CA GLY A 458 15.64 1.03 -30.15
C GLY A 458 14.85 2.25 -30.64
N LEU A 459 13.71 2.51 -30.00
CA LEU A 459 12.82 3.61 -30.34
C LEU A 459 13.50 4.99 -30.27
N LEU A 460 14.46 5.19 -29.34
CA LEU A 460 15.18 6.46 -29.22
C LEU A 460 15.91 6.84 -30.51
N PHE A 461 16.48 5.83 -31.19
CA PHE A 461 17.11 6.02 -32.50
C PHE A 461 16.08 6.47 -33.53
N VAL A 462 14.93 5.80 -33.61
CA VAL A 462 13.89 6.14 -34.59
C VAL A 462 13.35 7.56 -34.36
N LEU A 463 13.07 7.94 -33.13
CA LEU A 463 12.57 9.28 -32.78
C LEU A 463 13.57 10.38 -33.21
N LYS A 464 14.87 10.16 -32.95
CA LYS A 464 15.92 11.13 -33.22
C LYS A 464 16.21 11.31 -34.72
N PHE A 465 16.20 10.22 -35.49
CA PHE A 465 16.65 10.21 -36.89
C PHE A 465 15.51 10.21 -37.92
N SER A 466 14.23 10.17 -37.49
CA SER A 466 13.06 10.21 -38.40
C SER A 466 12.24 11.51 -38.17
N GLY A 467 12.92 12.66 -38.17
CA GLY A 467 12.37 13.96 -37.80
C GLY A 467 11.16 14.46 -38.59
N ASP A 468 10.91 13.93 -39.82
CA ASP A 468 9.69 14.25 -40.57
C ASP A 468 8.42 13.67 -39.95
N ASN A 469 8.56 12.57 -39.23
CA ASN A 469 7.44 11.83 -38.61
C ASN A 469 7.33 12.03 -37.10
N PHE A 470 8.37 12.51 -36.45
CA PHE A 470 8.42 12.70 -35.01
C PHE A 470 8.93 14.10 -34.67
N ARG A 471 8.19 14.79 -33.80
CA ARG A 471 8.59 16.12 -33.34
C ARG A 471 8.65 16.14 -31.82
N GLU A 472 9.79 16.49 -31.26
CA GLU A 472 9.91 16.78 -29.85
C GLU A 472 9.13 18.07 -29.54
N VAL A 473 8.10 17.96 -28.68
CA VAL A 473 7.19 19.07 -28.33
C VAL A 473 7.39 19.54 -26.90
N TYR A 474 8.07 18.74 -26.07
CA TYR A 474 8.43 19.08 -24.70
C TYR A 474 9.72 18.36 -24.31
N SER A 475 10.64 19.11 -23.67
CA SER A 475 11.91 18.57 -23.16
C SER A 475 12.34 19.35 -21.93
N GLN A 476 12.32 18.72 -20.76
CA GLN A 476 12.74 19.33 -19.51
C GLN A 476 13.20 18.24 -18.52
N GLU A 477 14.32 18.46 -17.83
CA GLU A 477 14.86 17.57 -16.78
C GLU A 477 14.97 16.10 -17.23
N GLY A 478 15.24 15.86 -18.55
CA GLY A 478 15.34 14.53 -19.15
C GLY A 478 14.02 13.86 -19.45
N ILE A 479 12.88 14.51 -19.19
CA ILE A 479 11.57 14.10 -19.66
C ILE A 479 11.37 14.62 -21.07
N GLU A 480 10.92 13.74 -21.98
CA GLU A 480 10.67 14.09 -23.38
C GLU A 480 9.25 13.68 -23.77
N VAL A 481 8.60 14.57 -24.54
CA VAL A 481 7.32 14.27 -25.20
C VAL A 481 7.49 14.44 -26.68
N TRP A 482 7.29 13.35 -27.41
CA TRP A 482 7.37 13.31 -28.85
C TRP A 482 5.99 13.19 -29.46
N ARG A 483 5.65 14.10 -30.36
CA ARG A 483 4.42 14.02 -31.16
C ARG A 483 4.65 13.17 -32.38
N VAL A 484 3.72 12.27 -32.67
CA VAL A 484 3.71 11.38 -33.83
C VAL A 484 2.85 12.03 -34.93
N ASN A 485 3.39 12.16 -36.14
CA ASN A 485 2.75 12.77 -37.29
C ASN A 485 2.72 11.77 -38.45
N PHE A 486 1.67 10.94 -38.51
CA PHE A 486 1.45 10.00 -39.65
C PHE A 486 0.10 10.27 -40.28
#